data_5eae0227c1c26f0feead531c28d7ca22
#
_entry.id   5eae0227c1c26f0feead531c28d7ca22
#
_cell.length_a   1.000
_cell.length_b   1.000
_cell.length_c   1.000
_cell.angle_alpha   90.00
_cell.angle_beta   90.00
_cell.angle_gamma   90.00
#
_symmetry.space_group_name_H-M   'P 1'
#
loop_
_entity.id
_entity.type
_entity.pdbx_description
1 polymer ?
#
loop_
_entity_poly.entity_id
_entity_poly.type
_entity_poly.pdbx_seq_one_letter_code
_entity_poly.pdbx_strand_id
1 'polypeptide(L)'
;MNLVITLPQIKHLAQTGSSSEYFFFFMERKPNIIMDGFFTKISVSTSYFTMNGLFLTFGIREKHTDDVYINDAVSSVQNGYDNKYYIYFDPYTIENRYTTECVIQLEEIILKMYGNTIPSKTPVYSLKTQLQGGTFKIHRERSNEMQGKYILKISGVWESAHSYGVTYKCTVYS
;
A
#
# COMPACT_ATOMS: atom_id res chain seq x y z
N MET A 1 8.14 -1.87 -20.31
CA MET A 1 7.53 -3.10 -19.75
C MET A 1 7.07 -2.77 -18.35
N ASN A 2 5.76 -2.69 -18.14
CA ASN A 2 5.23 -2.26 -16.83
C ASN A 2 5.18 -3.46 -15.88
N LEU A 3 6.08 -3.48 -14.92
CA LEU A 3 6.16 -4.42 -13.79
C LEU A 3 5.12 -4.16 -12.69
N VAL A 4 4.04 -3.52 -13.05
CA VAL A 4 3.05 -3.01 -12.12
C VAL A 4 1.82 -3.88 -12.20
N ILE A 5 1.41 -4.45 -11.07
CA ILE A 5 0.12 -5.12 -10.97
C ILE A 5 -0.97 -4.07 -11.17
N THR A 6 -1.95 -4.39 -11.99
CA THR A 6 -3.10 -3.52 -12.24
C THR A 6 -4.25 -3.86 -11.29
N LEU A 7 -5.14 -2.89 -11.06
CA LEU A 7 -6.33 -3.11 -10.23
C LEU A 7 -7.20 -4.30 -10.69
N PRO A 8 -7.46 -4.51 -11.99
CA PRO A 8 -8.19 -5.70 -12.45
C PRO A 8 -7.50 -7.03 -12.13
N GLN A 9 -6.16 -7.07 -12.16
CA GLN A 9 -5.40 -8.27 -11.80
C GLN A 9 -5.50 -8.60 -10.32
N ILE A 10 -5.52 -7.58 -9.45
CA ILE A 10 -5.77 -7.76 -8.01
C ILE A 10 -7.15 -8.36 -7.78
N LYS A 11 -8.16 -7.83 -8.45
CA LYS A 11 -9.53 -8.35 -8.33
C LYS A 11 -9.65 -9.79 -8.81
N HIS A 12 -8.98 -10.13 -9.89
CA HIS A 12 -8.90 -11.51 -10.38
C HIS A 12 -8.20 -12.43 -9.37
N LEU A 13 -7.06 -12.00 -8.83
CA LEU A 13 -6.33 -12.72 -7.78
C LEU A 13 -7.18 -12.95 -6.53
N ALA A 14 -7.94 -11.95 -6.10
CA ALA A 14 -8.86 -12.06 -4.96
C ALA A 14 -9.97 -13.09 -5.18
N GLN A 15 -10.46 -13.23 -6.43
CA GLN A 15 -11.54 -14.14 -6.78
C GLN A 15 -11.06 -15.58 -7.01
N THR A 16 -9.91 -15.76 -7.62
CA THR A 16 -9.42 -17.07 -8.06
C THR A 16 -8.36 -17.67 -7.14
N GLY A 17 -7.73 -16.85 -6.29
CA GLY A 17 -6.61 -17.26 -5.44
C GLY A 17 -5.32 -17.58 -6.20
N SER A 18 -5.32 -17.42 -7.54
CA SER A 18 -4.16 -17.65 -8.38
C SER A 18 -4.08 -16.64 -9.52
N SER A 19 -2.87 -16.25 -9.88
CA SER A 19 -2.57 -15.46 -11.05
C SER A 19 -1.65 -16.26 -11.95
N SER A 20 -2.03 -16.43 -13.22
CA SER A 20 -1.21 -17.11 -14.22
C SER A 20 0.02 -16.28 -14.65
N GLU A 21 0.04 -14.98 -14.35
CA GLU A 21 1.04 -14.06 -14.87
C GLU A 21 1.99 -13.52 -13.81
N TYR A 22 1.60 -13.51 -12.51
CA TYR A 22 2.39 -12.94 -11.44
C TYR A 22 2.42 -13.86 -10.22
N PHE A 23 3.64 -14.24 -9.82
CA PHE A 23 3.89 -14.89 -8.55
C PHE A 23 4.55 -13.89 -7.61
N PHE A 24 3.88 -13.50 -6.54
CA PHE A 24 4.59 -12.94 -5.41
C PHE A 24 4.84 -14.02 -4.37
N PHE A 25 5.98 -13.95 -3.72
CA PHE A 25 6.38 -14.90 -2.68
C PHE A 25 7.10 -14.17 -1.56
N PHE A 26 7.05 -14.76 -0.39
CA PHE A 26 7.76 -14.27 0.77
C PHE A 26 9.19 -14.81 0.77
N MET A 27 10.14 -13.88 0.95
CA MET A 27 11.55 -14.23 1.10
C MET A 27 11.83 -14.77 2.51
N GLU A 28 13.09 -15.07 2.79
CA GLU A 28 13.53 -15.47 4.12
C GLU A 28 13.19 -14.41 5.17
N ARG A 29 12.61 -14.87 6.29
CA ARG A 29 12.30 -14.06 7.46
C ARG A 29 13.60 -13.67 8.17
N LYS A 30 13.82 -12.38 8.40
CA LYS A 30 15.03 -11.83 9.03
C LYS A 30 14.70 -10.94 10.22
N PRO A 31 15.59 -10.83 11.21
CA PRO A 31 15.44 -9.83 12.27
C PRO A 31 15.27 -8.44 11.66
N ASN A 32 14.33 -7.66 12.22
CA ASN A 32 14.11 -6.29 11.81
C ASN A 32 15.09 -5.37 12.53
N ILE A 33 15.83 -4.56 11.78
CA ILE A 33 16.83 -3.64 12.35
C ILE A 33 16.23 -2.30 12.81
N ILE A 34 14.98 -2.00 12.42
CA ILE A 34 14.32 -0.72 12.73
C ILE A 34 13.45 -0.83 13.98
N MET A 35 12.89 -2.01 14.23
CA MET A 35 12.01 -2.29 15.37
C MET A 35 12.23 -3.71 15.87
N ASP A 36 11.89 -3.97 17.13
CA ASP A 36 11.92 -5.32 17.66
C ASP A 36 10.95 -6.23 16.91
N GLY A 37 11.48 -7.35 16.39
CA GLY A 37 10.71 -8.32 15.65
C GLY A 37 11.40 -8.79 14.38
N PHE A 38 10.62 -9.08 13.36
CA PHE A 38 11.10 -9.64 12.11
C PHE A 38 10.56 -8.88 10.91
N PHE A 39 11.23 -9.06 9.78
CA PHE A 39 10.81 -8.54 8.50
C PHE A 39 10.99 -9.60 7.42
N THR A 40 9.96 -9.77 6.62
CA THR A 40 9.96 -10.70 5.48
C THR A 40 9.67 -9.91 4.21
N LYS A 41 10.64 -9.87 3.30
CA LYS A 41 10.47 -9.19 2.01
C LYS A 41 9.49 -9.94 1.14
N ILE A 42 8.73 -9.18 0.33
CA ILE A 42 7.96 -9.69 -0.79
C ILE A 42 8.77 -9.54 -2.07
N SER A 43 8.80 -10.58 -2.88
CA SER A 43 9.33 -10.56 -4.23
C SER A 43 8.25 -10.97 -5.22
N VAL A 44 8.29 -10.35 -6.39
CA VAL A 44 7.45 -10.70 -7.54
C VAL A 44 8.34 -11.28 -8.62
N SER A 45 8.00 -12.45 -9.13
CA SER A 45 8.75 -13.11 -10.21
C SER A 45 7.85 -13.35 -11.41
N THR A 46 8.41 -13.09 -12.57
CA THR A 46 7.84 -13.46 -13.85
C THR A 46 8.80 -14.42 -14.54
N SER A 47 8.44 -14.93 -15.72
CA SER A 47 9.33 -15.76 -16.54
C SER A 47 10.61 -15.03 -17.00
N TYR A 48 10.66 -13.71 -16.90
CA TYR A 48 11.76 -12.89 -17.42
C TYR A 48 12.63 -12.23 -16.35
N PHE A 49 12.07 -11.94 -15.17
CA PHE A 49 12.82 -11.27 -14.09
C PHE A 49 12.14 -11.41 -12.72
N THR A 50 12.88 -11.08 -11.69
CA THR A 50 12.41 -11.00 -10.30
C THR A 50 12.59 -9.59 -9.76
N MET A 51 11.58 -9.06 -9.08
CA MET A 51 11.57 -7.74 -8.45
C MET A 51 11.41 -7.82 -6.93
N ASN A 52 12.07 -6.90 -6.24
CA ASN A 52 11.89 -6.68 -4.80
C ASN A 52 10.71 -5.75 -4.54
N GLY A 53 9.64 -6.31 -4.02
CA GLY A 53 8.40 -5.61 -3.71
C GLY A 53 7.35 -5.75 -4.80
N LEU A 54 6.13 -5.44 -4.41
CA LEU A 54 4.97 -5.43 -5.26
C LEU A 54 4.60 -3.98 -5.54
N PHE A 55 4.40 -3.63 -6.81
CA PHE A 55 4.08 -2.28 -7.25
C PHE A 55 2.70 -2.22 -7.87
N LEU A 56 1.94 -1.21 -7.51
CA LEU A 56 0.60 -0.94 -8.00
C LEU A 56 0.46 0.54 -8.37
N THR A 57 -0.01 0.83 -9.59
CA THR A 57 -0.41 2.19 -9.97
C THR A 57 -1.93 2.33 -9.86
N PHE A 58 -2.37 3.47 -9.33
CA PHE A 58 -3.78 3.78 -9.21
C PHE A 58 -4.04 5.29 -9.22
N GLY A 59 -5.29 5.67 -9.47
CA GLY A 59 -5.78 7.03 -9.35
C GLY A 59 -6.70 7.17 -8.16
N ILE A 60 -6.63 8.32 -7.49
CA ILE A 60 -7.60 8.76 -6.48
C ILE A 60 -8.05 10.17 -6.86
N ARG A 61 -9.35 10.41 -6.86
CA ARG A 61 -9.91 11.75 -6.95
C ARG A 61 -9.91 12.37 -5.55
N GLU A 62 -9.04 13.34 -5.36
CA GLU A 62 -8.90 14.06 -4.10
C GLU A 62 -10.06 15.03 -3.89
N LYS A 63 -10.36 15.35 -2.63
CA LYS A 63 -11.23 16.48 -2.28
C LYS A 63 -10.47 17.78 -2.56
N HIS A 64 -11.13 18.73 -3.22
CA HIS A 64 -10.58 20.08 -3.35
C HIS A 64 -10.47 20.73 -1.96
N THR A 65 -9.40 21.51 -1.77
CA THR A 65 -9.14 22.25 -0.51
C THR A 65 -10.24 23.24 -0.14
N ASP A 66 -11.06 23.64 -1.08
CA ASP A 66 -12.21 24.54 -0.84
C ASP A 66 -13.37 23.87 -0.11
N ASP A 67 -13.44 22.54 -0.13
CA ASP A 67 -14.50 21.75 0.57
C ASP A 67 -14.10 21.36 2.00
N VAL A 68 -12.84 21.60 2.37
CA VAL A 68 -12.36 21.36 3.73
C VAL A 68 -12.45 22.66 4.51
N TYR A 69 -13.54 22.90 5.20
CA TYR A 69 -13.56 23.88 6.28
C TYR A 69 -12.55 23.39 7.32
N ILE A 70 -11.42 24.09 7.33
CA ILE A 70 -10.28 23.81 8.19
C ILE A 70 -10.65 24.21 9.62
N ASN A 71 -11.21 23.28 10.35
CA ASN A 71 -10.98 23.24 11.78
C ASN A 71 -9.98 22.10 12.03
N ASP A 72 -8.75 22.47 12.10
CA ASP A 72 -7.51 21.78 12.44
C ASP A 72 -6.53 21.69 11.25
N ALA A 73 -5.68 22.71 11.29
CA ALA A 73 -4.33 22.78 10.77
C ALA A 73 -3.96 21.65 9.80
N VAL A 74 -3.79 22.00 8.55
CA VAL A 74 -2.75 21.38 7.71
C VAL A 74 -1.46 21.50 8.52
N SER A 75 -1.25 20.58 9.44
CA SER A 75 0.04 20.36 10.02
C SER A 75 0.88 19.67 8.95
N SER A 76 1.40 20.48 8.02
CA SER A 76 2.70 20.21 7.45
C SER A 76 3.65 20.14 8.65
N VAL A 77 3.72 18.99 9.30
CA VAL A 77 4.81 18.71 10.21
C VAL A 77 6.03 18.63 9.30
N GLN A 78 6.62 19.78 9.06
CA GLN A 78 7.97 19.93 8.53
C GLN A 78 8.93 19.40 9.60
N ASN A 79 8.94 18.09 9.81
CA ASN A 79 10.10 17.43 10.37
C ASN A 79 11.06 17.28 9.19
N GLY A 80 12.03 18.17 9.12
CA GLY A 80 13.02 18.25 8.07
C GLY A 80 13.70 16.92 7.85
N TYR A 81 13.46 16.29 6.75
CA TYR A 81 14.07 15.18 6.01
C TYR A 81 13.07 14.16 5.45
N ASP A 82 11.81 14.10 5.91
CA ASP A 82 10.81 13.16 5.37
C ASP A 82 9.62 13.97 4.79
N ASN A 83 9.59 14.16 3.48
CA ASN A 83 8.49 14.84 2.78
C ASN A 83 7.25 13.93 2.75
N LYS A 84 6.56 13.83 3.88
CA LYS A 84 5.33 13.05 4.04
C LYS A 84 4.13 13.99 3.97
N TYR A 85 3.18 13.66 3.11
CA TYR A 85 1.93 14.41 2.95
C TYR A 85 0.75 13.46 3.10
N TYR A 86 -0.41 14.02 3.43
CA TYR A 86 -1.67 13.29 3.43
C TYR A 86 -2.56 13.84 2.34
N ILE A 87 -3.11 12.98 1.52
CA ILE A 87 -4.20 13.30 0.62
C ILE A 87 -5.52 12.95 1.30
N TYR A 88 -6.57 13.74 1.00
CA TYR A 88 -7.92 13.55 1.52
C TYR A 88 -8.86 13.27 0.35
N PHE A 89 -9.73 12.30 0.50
CA PHE A 89 -10.66 11.88 -0.54
C PHE A 89 -11.90 11.24 0.09
N ASP A 90 -12.96 11.08 -0.71
CA ASP A 90 -14.11 10.28 -0.31
C ASP A 90 -13.95 8.87 -0.88
N PRO A 91 -13.79 7.84 -0.05
CA PRO A 91 -13.57 6.47 -0.51
C PRO A 91 -14.82 5.83 -1.15
N TYR A 92 -15.99 6.40 -0.95
CA TYR A 92 -17.28 5.83 -1.38
C TYR A 92 -17.79 6.42 -2.70
N THR A 93 -17.11 7.42 -3.26
CA THR A 93 -17.46 7.93 -4.59
C THR A 93 -17.26 6.86 -5.67
N ILE A 94 -17.97 7.00 -6.79
CA ILE A 94 -17.87 6.05 -7.91
C ILE A 94 -16.42 5.95 -8.40
N GLU A 95 -15.70 7.07 -8.44
CA GLU A 95 -14.32 7.15 -8.92
C GLU A 95 -13.31 6.45 -8.00
N ASN A 96 -13.50 6.59 -6.67
CA ASN A 96 -12.54 6.10 -5.69
C ASN A 96 -12.83 4.70 -5.17
N ARG A 97 -14.10 4.29 -5.17
CA ARG A 97 -14.53 3.02 -4.55
C ARG A 97 -13.80 1.81 -5.11
N TYR A 98 -13.69 1.71 -6.43
CA TYR A 98 -13.03 0.58 -7.06
C TYR A 98 -11.56 0.48 -6.66
N THR A 99 -10.83 1.60 -6.69
CA THR A 99 -9.43 1.68 -6.25
C THR A 99 -9.28 1.29 -4.79
N THR A 100 -10.10 1.87 -3.94
CA THR A 100 -10.10 1.61 -2.48
C THR A 100 -10.32 0.14 -2.19
N GLU A 101 -11.34 -0.48 -2.79
CA GLU A 101 -11.63 -1.91 -2.63
C GLU A 101 -10.46 -2.79 -3.09
N CYS A 102 -9.87 -2.50 -4.25
CA CYS A 102 -8.76 -3.30 -4.77
C CYS A 102 -7.50 -3.22 -3.89
N VAL A 103 -7.14 -2.04 -3.39
CA VAL A 103 -5.97 -1.88 -2.52
C VAL A 103 -6.18 -2.57 -1.18
N ILE A 104 -7.39 -2.47 -0.60
CA ILE A 104 -7.76 -3.20 0.63
C ILE A 104 -7.68 -4.71 0.41
N GLN A 105 -8.24 -5.22 -0.68
CA GLN A 105 -8.17 -6.64 -1.02
C GLN A 105 -6.72 -7.14 -1.17
N LEU A 106 -5.84 -6.33 -1.75
CA LEU A 106 -4.43 -6.68 -1.87
C LEU A 106 -3.77 -6.84 -0.50
N GLU A 107 -3.99 -5.90 0.43
CA GLU A 107 -3.50 -6.01 1.81
C GLU A 107 -4.03 -7.28 2.49
N GLU A 108 -5.34 -7.54 2.37
CA GLU A 108 -5.99 -8.71 2.95
C GLU A 108 -5.44 -10.04 2.41
N ILE A 109 -5.18 -10.13 1.10
CA ILE A 109 -4.59 -11.31 0.47
C ILE A 109 -3.19 -11.56 1.02
N ILE A 110 -2.33 -10.52 1.05
CA ILE A 110 -0.96 -10.64 1.53
C ILE A 110 -0.94 -11.09 2.99
N LEU A 111 -1.71 -10.43 3.85
CA LEU A 111 -1.72 -10.73 5.27
C LEU A 111 -2.36 -12.08 5.57
N LYS A 112 -3.37 -12.50 4.83
CA LYS A 112 -3.95 -13.85 4.94
C LYS A 112 -2.94 -14.93 4.58
N MET A 113 -2.23 -14.76 3.47
CA MET A 113 -1.20 -15.73 3.05
C MET A 113 -0.06 -15.82 4.06
N TYR A 114 0.41 -14.66 4.55
CA TYR A 114 1.48 -14.63 5.55
C TYR A 114 1.03 -15.18 6.91
N GLY A 115 -0.17 -14.85 7.34
CA GLY A 115 -0.76 -15.27 8.60
C GLY A 115 -0.90 -16.78 8.75
N ASN A 116 -1.02 -17.51 7.64
CA ASN A 116 -1.02 -18.98 7.66
C ASN A 116 0.29 -19.57 8.22
N THR A 117 1.39 -18.83 8.14
CA THR A 117 2.71 -19.25 8.67
C THR A 117 2.90 -18.88 10.15
N ILE A 118 2.09 -17.94 10.67
CA ILE A 118 2.20 -17.40 12.03
C ILE A 118 0.83 -17.25 12.70
N PRO A 119 0.06 -18.34 12.88
CA PRO A 119 -1.34 -18.30 13.29
C PRO A 119 -1.60 -17.69 14.68
N SER A 120 -0.56 -17.54 15.50
CA SER A 120 -0.66 -16.95 16.84
C SER A 120 -0.65 -15.42 16.87
N LYS A 121 -0.41 -14.76 15.74
CA LYS A 121 -0.30 -13.29 15.66
C LYS A 121 -1.50 -12.66 14.97
N THR A 122 -1.77 -11.40 15.31
CA THR A 122 -2.91 -10.64 14.80
C THR A 122 -2.49 -9.74 13.63
N PRO A 123 -3.21 -9.77 12.48
CA PRO A 123 -2.95 -8.86 11.36
C PRO A 123 -3.35 -7.43 11.68
N VAL A 124 -2.54 -6.47 11.23
CA VAL A 124 -2.82 -5.03 11.29
C VAL A 124 -3.01 -4.51 9.88
N TYR A 125 -4.22 -4.04 9.57
CA TYR A 125 -4.63 -3.57 8.26
C TYR A 125 -4.45 -2.04 8.15
N SER A 126 -3.24 -1.59 7.89
CA SER A 126 -2.89 -0.15 7.85
C SER A 126 -3.44 0.56 6.62
N LEU A 127 -3.37 -0.08 5.45
CA LEU A 127 -3.92 0.46 4.19
C LEU A 127 -5.44 0.56 4.28
N LYS A 128 -6.10 -0.50 4.74
CA LYS A 128 -7.55 -0.53 4.94
C LYS A 128 -8.01 0.61 5.85
N THR A 129 -7.36 0.79 7.00
CA THR A 129 -7.71 1.84 7.95
C THR A 129 -7.60 3.24 7.34
N GLN A 130 -6.50 3.53 6.63
CA GLN A 130 -6.31 4.83 5.98
C GLN A 130 -7.32 5.06 4.86
N LEU A 131 -7.48 4.10 3.97
CA LEU A 131 -8.37 4.24 2.81
C LEU A 131 -9.84 4.37 3.21
N GLN A 132 -10.30 3.60 4.19
CA GLN A 132 -11.66 3.73 4.72
C GLN A 132 -11.88 5.05 5.46
N GLY A 133 -10.83 5.58 6.08
CA GLY A 133 -10.85 6.90 6.70
C GLY A 133 -10.78 8.07 5.72
N GLY A 134 -10.67 7.80 4.42
CA GLY A 134 -10.58 8.84 3.38
C GLY A 134 -9.28 9.65 3.42
N THR A 135 -8.23 9.05 3.97
CA THR A 135 -6.90 9.64 4.03
C THR A 135 -5.86 8.67 3.51
N PHE A 136 -4.83 9.17 2.87
CA PHE A 136 -3.72 8.33 2.45
C PHE A 136 -2.39 9.07 2.57
N LYS A 137 -1.39 8.41 3.17
CA LYS A 137 -0.06 8.96 3.35
C LYS A 137 0.79 8.75 2.12
N ILE A 138 1.32 9.83 1.56
CA ILE A 138 2.19 9.81 0.40
C ILE A 138 3.57 10.41 0.71
N HIS A 139 4.58 9.97 -0.05
CA HIS A 139 5.92 10.55 -0.04
C HIS A 139 6.09 11.35 -1.34
N ARG A 140 6.43 12.64 -1.23
CA ARG A 140 6.60 13.52 -2.37
C ARG A 140 8.08 13.85 -2.58
N GLU A 141 8.56 13.74 -3.80
CA GLU A 141 9.77 14.39 -4.26
C GLU A 141 9.45 15.81 -4.71
N ARG A 142 10.38 16.72 -4.51
CA ARG A 142 10.18 18.20 -4.48
C ARG A 142 9.55 18.89 -5.70
N SER A 143 9.22 18.24 -6.81
CA SER A 143 9.01 18.93 -8.09
C SER A 143 7.74 18.64 -8.87
N ASN A 144 6.79 17.85 -8.42
CA ASN A 144 5.70 17.40 -9.31
C ASN A 144 4.33 17.92 -8.90
N GLU A 145 3.61 18.48 -9.90
CA GLU A 145 2.19 18.79 -9.80
C GLU A 145 1.40 17.52 -9.43
N MET A 146 0.44 17.66 -8.53
CA MET A 146 -0.40 16.55 -8.10
C MET A 146 -1.38 16.21 -9.24
N GLN A 147 -1.21 15.06 -9.87
CA GLN A 147 -2.09 14.60 -10.95
C GLN A 147 -3.08 13.51 -10.52
N GLY A 148 -3.23 13.26 -9.22
CA GLY A 148 -4.13 12.21 -8.71
C GLY A 148 -3.73 10.78 -9.10
N LYS A 149 -2.49 10.56 -9.55
CA LYS A 149 -1.92 9.25 -9.88
C LYS A 149 -0.81 8.88 -8.93
N TYR A 150 -0.84 7.65 -8.44
CA TYR A 150 0.04 7.18 -7.38
C TYR A 150 0.65 5.83 -7.71
N ILE A 151 1.86 5.60 -7.17
CA ILE A 151 2.49 4.27 -7.12
C ILE A 151 2.56 3.83 -5.66
N LEU A 152 1.92 2.73 -5.35
CA LEU A 152 2.07 2.00 -4.10
C LEU A 152 3.10 0.90 -4.27
N LYS A 153 4.13 0.91 -3.44
CA LYS A 153 5.09 -0.19 -3.29
C LYS A 153 4.84 -0.90 -1.97
N ILE A 154 4.55 -2.19 -2.00
CA ILE A 154 4.54 -3.04 -0.81
C ILE A 154 5.86 -3.81 -0.77
N SER A 155 6.68 -3.53 0.24
CA SER A 155 8.06 -4.06 0.33
C SER A 155 8.12 -5.41 1.05
N GLY A 156 7.20 -5.67 1.97
CA GLY A 156 7.19 -6.88 2.77
C GLY A 156 6.22 -6.82 3.93
N VAL A 157 6.39 -7.75 4.86
CA VAL A 157 5.61 -7.86 6.08
C VAL A 157 6.52 -7.69 7.28
N TRP A 158 6.17 -6.79 8.18
CA TRP A 158 6.80 -6.66 9.49
C TRP A 158 6.06 -7.52 10.52
N GLU A 159 6.79 -8.04 11.48
CA GLU A 159 6.26 -8.74 12.64
C GLU A 159 6.77 -8.11 13.93
N SER A 160 5.89 -7.98 14.91
CA SER A 160 6.20 -7.73 16.32
C SER A 160 5.97 -8.99 17.17
N ALA A 161 5.98 -8.86 18.48
CA ALA A 161 5.68 -9.97 19.40
C ALA A 161 4.26 -10.54 19.16
N HIS A 162 3.27 -9.67 18.90
CA HIS A 162 1.85 -10.06 18.88
C HIS A 162 1.12 -9.79 17.57
N SER A 163 1.72 -9.02 16.67
CA SER A 163 1.06 -8.56 15.45
C SER A 163 1.99 -8.56 14.25
N TYR A 164 1.40 -8.42 13.05
CA TYR A 164 2.11 -8.29 11.78
C TYR A 164 1.31 -7.42 10.82
N GLY A 165 1.98 -6.80 9.87
CA GLY A 165 1.34 -5.93 8.89
C GLY A 165 2.24 -5.67 7.69
N VAL A 166 1.68 -5.04 6.65
CA VAL A 166 2.46 -4.69 5.45
C VAL A 166 3.33 -3.47 5.70
N THR A 167 4.52 -3.49 5.09
CA THR A 167 5.37 -2.30 4.95
C THR A 167 5.21 -1.76 3.54
N TYR A 168 4.80 -0.51 3.43
CA TYR A 168 4.52 0.11 2.14
C TYR A 168 5.02 1.55 2.06
N LYS A 169 5.18 2.02 0.84
CA LYS A 169 5.45 3.42 0.50
C LYS A 169 4.57 3.80 -0.69
N CYS A 170 3.91 4.94 -0.61
CA CYS A 170 3.18 5.51 -1.73
C CYS A 170 3.85 6.79 -2.21
N THR A 171 3.99 6.95 -3.52
CA THR A 171 4.60 8.13 -4.16
C THR A 171 3.70 8.63 -5.27
N VAL A 172 3.83 9.91 -5.61
CA VAL A 172 3.15 10.48 -6.78
C VAL A 172 3.79 9.91 -8.05
N TYR A 173 2.98 9.58 -9.01
CA TYR A 173 3.40 9.18 -10.36
C TYR A 173 3.28 10.36 -11.32
N SER A 174 4.36 10.76 -11.92
CA SER A 174 4.44 11.77 -12.97
C SER A 174 4.48 11.12 -14.35
#